data_0904e6f9803f10c2aeaea9a628b4fc7d
#
_entry.id   0904e6f9803f10c2aeaea9a628b4fc7d
#
_cell.length_a   1.000
_cell.length_b   1.000
_cell.length_c   1.000
_cell.angle_alpha   90.00
_cell.angle_beta   90.00
_cell.angle_gamma   90.00
#
_symmetry.space_group_name_H-M   'P 1'
#
loop_
_entity.id
_entity.type
_entity.pdbx_description
1 polymer ?
#
loop_
_entity_poly.entity_id
_entity_poly.type
_entity_poly.pdbx_seq_one_letter_code
_entity_poly.pdbx_strand_id
1 'polypeptide(L)'
;GGICAEGAAVYTRKQLDQLTDFVKRPQIGAKGMVYARVEADGNVKSSVDKFYSQEVLQQMKEAFGAKPGDLILILSGDDAMKTRKQLCELRLEMGRQLGLRDKNKFACLWVIDFPMFEYSEEEGRWMSCHHPFTMPHDCDVDKLESDPEHCHAKAYDMVLNGWEIGGGSVRIHDAGVQSKVFSALKIGPEEARLKFGFLLDALQYGAPPHGGIAFGLDRIVTMMTGAPVSYTHLRAHETGAYL
;
A
#
# COMPACT_ATOMS: atom_id res chain seq x y z
N GLY A 1 2.04 9.79 -10.71
CA GLY A 1 1.04 8.73 -10.94
C GLY A 1 -0.36 9.29 -11.10
N GLY A 2 -1.31 8.45 -11.53
CA GLY A 2 -2.67 8.92 -11.77
C GLY A 2 -3.70 7.79 -11.84
N ILE A 3 -4.96 8.17 -12.00
CA ILE A 3 -6.09 7.29 -12.19
C ILE A 3 -6.91 7.73 -13.40
N CYS A 4 -7.55 6.79 -14.10
CA CYS A 4 -8.53 7.03 -15.13
C CYS A 4 -9.93 6.80 -14.54
N ALA A 5 -10.79 7.82 -14.58
CA ALA A 5 -12.16 7.76 -14.13
C ALA A 5 -13.08 7.66 -15.36
N GLU A 6 -13.61 6.47 -15.61
CA GLU A 6 -14.45 6.18 -16.76
C GLU A 6 -15.74 7.04 -16.73
N GLY A 7 -16.07 7.63 -17.88
CA GLY A 7 -17.26 8.46 -18.07
C GLY A 7 -17.26 9.79 -17.32
N ALA A 8 -16.18 10.16 -16.63
CA ALA A 8 -16.12 11.35 -15.78
C ALA A 8 -15.65 12.63 -16.51
N ALA A 9 -15.48 12.63 -17.83
CA ALA A 9 -15.17 13.83 -18.60
C ALA A 9 -16.25 14.94 -18.46
N VAL A 10 -17.46 14.54 -18.07
CA VAL A 10 -18.60 15.45 -17.83
C VAL A 10 -18.44 16.32 -16.56
N TYR A 11 -17.45 16.05 -15.71
CA TYR A 11 -17.22 16.85 -14.51
C TYR A 11 -17.03 18.32 -14.86
N THR A 12 -17.75 19.17 -14.17
CA THR A 12 -17.63 20.61 -14.31
C THR A 12 -16.31 21.11 -13.72
N ARG A 13 -15.90 22.32 -14.11
CA ARG A 13 -14.72 22.95 -13.51
C ARG A 13 -14.83 23.04 -11.99
N LYS A 14 -16.00 23.38 -11.46
CA LYS A 14 -16.26 23.46 -10.02
C LYS A 14 -16.00 22.12 -9.31
N GLN A 15 -16.42 21.01 -9.91
CA GLN A 15 -16.18 19.67 -9.36
C GLN A 15 -14.68 19.31 -9.38
N LEU A 16 -13.96 19.69 -10.43
CA LEU A 16 -12.51 19.48 -10.52
C LEU A 16 -11.74 20.35 -9.52
N ASP A 17 -12.18 21.61 -9.32
CA ASP A 17 -11.62 22.49 -8.30
C ASP A 17 -11.86 21.88 -6.89
N GLN A 18 -13.07 21.36 -6.61
CA GLN A 18 -13.37 20.66 -5.35
C GLN A 18 -12.50 19.40 -5.13
N LEU A 19 -12.21 18.63 -6.18
CA LEU A 19 -11.28 17.50 -6.09
C LEU A 19 -9.85 17.97 -5.81
N THR A 20 -9.45 19.09 -6.43
CA THR A 20 -8.14 19.71 -6.19
C THR A 20 -8.02 20.17 -4.73
N ASP A 21 -9.06 20.78 -4.19
CA ASP A 21 -9.10 21.19 -2.78
C ASP A 21 -9.13 19.97 -1.85
N PHE A 22 -9.81 18.90 -2.24
CA PHE A 22 -9.84 17.64 -1.49
C PHE A 22 -8.43 17.06 -1.33
N VAL A 23 -7.66 16.93 -2.41
CA VAL A 23 -6.31 16.35 -2.35
C VAL A 23 -5.30 17.25 -1.66
N LYS A 24 -5.55 18.57 -1.59
CA LYS A 24 -4.72 19.52 -0.85
C LYS A 24 -4.95 19.54 0.66
N ARG A 25 -5.99 18.88 1.16
CA ARG A 25 -6.26 18.83 2.61
C ARG A 25 -5.03 18.35 3.36
N PRO A 26 -4.76 18.86 4.58
CA PRO A 26 -3.56 18.48 5.35
C PRO A 26 -3.37 16.98 5.55
N GLN A 27 -4.48 16.23 5.66
CA GLN A 27 -4.49 14.78 5.84
C GLN A 27 -3.98 14.03 4.60
N ILE A 28 -4.13 14.60 3.40
CA ILE A 28 -3.70 14.03 2.13
C ILE A 28 -2.38 14.67 1.70
N GLY A 29 -2.32 16.01 1.72
CA GLY A 29 -1.11 16.78 1.57
C GLY A 29 -0.54 16.81 0.14
N ALA A 30 -1.36 16.65 -0.90
CA ALA A 30 -0.91 16.84 -2.28
C ALA A 30 -0.70 18.32 -2.59
N LYS A 31 0.32 18.64 -3.40
CA LYS A 31 0.61 20.02 -3.82
C LYS A 31 -0.42 20.57 -4.80
N GLY A 32 -1.09 19.70 -5.55
CA GLY A 32 -2.08 20.02 -6.56
C GLY A 32 -2.53 18.78 -7.32
N MET A 33 -3.41 18.98 -8.30
CA MET A 33 -3.91 17.93 -9.16
C MET A 33 -3.94 18.42 -10.61
N VAL A 34 -3.39 17.61 -11.50
CA VAL A 34 -3.53 17.79 -12.95
C VAL A 34 -4.69 16.90 -13.42
N TYR A 35 -5.52 17.43 -14.32
CA TYR A 35 -6.54 16.63 -14.98
C TYR A 35 -6.45 16.73 -16.50
N ALA A 36 -6.85 15.67 -17.17
CA ALA A 36 -7.02 15.63 -18.61
C ALA A 36 -8.33 14.93 -18.96
N ARG A 37 -9.12 15.57 -19.82
CA ARG A 37 -10.38 15.03 -20.34
C ARG A 37 -10.16 14.47 -21.73
N VAL A 38 -10.71 13.33 -22.00
CA VAL A 38 -10.79 12.79 -23.35
C VAL A 38 -12.14 13.18 -23.93
N GLU A 39 -12.12 14.12 -24.86
CA GLU A 39 -13.33 14.61 -25.53
C GLU A 39 -13.95 13.54 -26.43
N ALA A 40 -15.19 13.76 -26.87
CA ALA A 40 -15.91 12.81 -27.71
C ALA A 40 -15.23 12.53 -29.06
N ASP A 41 -14.48 13.49 -29.59
CA ASP A 41 -13.68 13.38 -30.81
C ASP A 41 -12.33 12.68 -30.61
N GLY A 42 -12.03 12.27 -29.36
CA GLY A 42 -10.79 11.61 -28.98
C GLY A 42 -9.64 12.55 -28.65
N ASN A 43 -9.82 13.86 -28.79
CA ASN A 43 -8.85 14.86 -28.38
C ASN A 43 -8.74 14.95 -26.86
N VAL A 44 -7.58 15.35 -26.37
CA VAL A 44 -7.33 15.48 -24.94
C VAL A 44 -7.22 16.97 -24.59
N LYS A 45 -8.05 17.41 -23.62
CA LYS A 45 -7.96 18.73 -23.00
C LYS A 45 -7.48 18.60 -21.56
N SER A 46 -6.47 19.35 -21.18
CA SER A 46 -5.88 19.28 -19.87
C SER A 46 -5.78 20.64 -19.16
N SER A 47 -5.70 20.62 -17.85
CA SER A 47 -5.35 21.82 -17.06
C SER A 47 -3.93 22.33 -17.35
N VAL A 48 -3.14 21.58 -18.07
CA VAL A 48 -1.73 21.88 -18.40
C VAL A 48 -1.45 21.96 -19.91
N ASP A 49 -2.49 22.16 -20.73
CA ASP A 49 -2.39 22.28 -22.20
C ASP A 49 -1.31 23.27 -22.66
N LYS A 50 -1.07 24.33 -21.88
CA LYS A 50 -0.09 25.35 -22.20
C LYS A 50 1.36 24.86 -22.10
N PHE A 51 1.59 23.75 -21.40
CA PHE A 51 2.92 23.23 -21.08
C PHE A 51 3.29 21.95 -21.85
N TYR A 52 2.29 21.28 -22.46
CA TYR A 52 2.46 20.01 -23.14
C TYR A 52 1.87 20.05 -24.53
N SER A 53 2.59 19.45 -25.50
CA SER A 53 2.06 19.29 -26.85
C SER A 53 0.92 18.28 -26.90
N GLN A 54 0.08 18.34 -27.93
CA GLN A 54 -1.00 17.39 -28.13
C GLN A 54 -0.48 15.93 -28.27
N GLU A 55 0.72 15.74 -28.79
CA GLU A 55 1.35 14.41 -28.87
C GLU A 55 1.59 13.82 -27.49
N VAL A 56 2.12 14.63 -26.55
CA VAL A 56 2.35 14.20 -25.16
C VAL A 56 1.01 13.91 -24.46
N LEU A 57 -0.02 14.70 -24.70
CA LEU A 57 -1.36 14.46 -24.13
C LEU A 57 -1.99 13.17 -24.71
N GLN A 58 -1.76 12.84 -25.98
CA GLN A 58 -2.18 11.57 -26.56
C GLN A 58 -1.41 10.37 -25.97
N GLN A 59 -0.10 10.48 -25.79
CA GLN A 59 0.69 9.47 -25.08
C GLN A 59 0.19 9.24 -23.65
N MET A 60 -0.19 10.31 -22.96
CA MET A 60 -0.81 10.22 -21.63
C MET A 60 -2.13 9.43 -21.69
N LYS A 61 -3.02 9.76 -22.63
CA LYS A 61 -4.28 9.02 -22.84
C LYS A 61 -4.02 7.52 -23.07
N GLU A 62 -3.04 7.18 -23.92
CA GLU A 62 -2.67 5.80 -24.22
C GLU A 62 -2.12 5.08 -22.99
N ALA A 63 -1.23 5.73 -22.22
CA ALA A 63 -0.64 5.17 -21.01
C ALA A 63 -1.69 4.84 -19.93
N PHE A 64 -2.81 5.58 -19.89
CA PHE A 64 -3.93 5.31 -18.99
C PHE A 64 -5.03 4.44 -19.60
N GLY A 65 -4.92 4.05 -20.87
CA GLY A 65 -5.97 3.31 -21.60
C GLY A 65 -7.28 4.06 -21.68
N ALA A 66 -7.23 5.41 -21.60
CA ALA A 66 -8.43 6.24 -21.51
C ALA A 66 -9.16 6.34 -22.84
N LYS A 67 -10.49 6.33 -22.80
CA LYS A 67 -11.40 6.38 -23.94
C LYS A 67 -12.12 7.74 -24.00
N PRO A 68 -12.73 8.09 -25.13
CA PRO A 68 -13.61 9.25 -25.21
C PRO A 68 -14.67 9.23 -24.09
N GLY A 69 -14.78 10.34 -23.37
CA GLY A 69 -15.64 10.46 -22.21
C GLY A 69 -14.97 10.24 -20.84
N ASP A 70 -13.71 9.81 -20.82
CA ASP A 70 -12.98 9.55 -19.58
C ASP A 70 -12.23 10.79 -19.07
N LEU A 71 -11.97 10.78 -17.76
CA LEU A 71 -11.21 11.79 -17.05
C LEU A 71 -9.97 11.18 -16.42
N ILE A 72 -8.80 11.68 -16.77
CA ILE A 72 -7.53 11.31 -16.17
C ILE A 72 -7.21 12.33 -15.07
N LEU A 73 -6.89 11.84 -13.87
CA LEU A 73 -6.50 12.63 -12.71
C LEU A 73 -5.09 12.23 -12.27
N ILE A 74 -4.18 13.20 -12.15
CA ILE A 74 -2.76 12.96 -11.91
C ILE A 74 -2.31 13.75 -10.69
N LEU A 75 -1.60 13.07 -9.81
CA LEU A 75 -0.82 13.66 -8.72
C LEU A 75 0.66 13.41 -8.96
N SER A 76 1.49 14.40 -8.59
CA SER A 76 2.94 14.31 -8.67
C SER A 76 3.58 14.78 -7.38
N GLY A 77 4.71 14.17 -7.03
CA GLY A 77 5.50 14.51 -5.85
C GLY A 77 6.87 13.90 -5.95
N ASP A 78 7.76 14.31 -5.07
CA ASP A 78 9.17 13.87 -5.04
C ASP A 78 9.30 12.47 -4.39
N ASP A 79 8.32 12.08 -3.56
CA ASP A 79 8.24 10.79 -2.89
C ASP A 79 7.14 9.93 -3.53
N ALA A 80 7.56 8.78 -4.05
CA ALA A 80 6.67 7.86 -4.75
C ALA A 80 5.63 7.22 -3.80
N MET A 81 6.02 6.84 -2.57
CA MET A 81 5.12 6.22 -1.60
C MET A 81 4.09 7.21 -1.08
N LYS A 82 4.50 8.43 -0.78
CA LYS A 82 3.60 9.52 -0.40
C LYS A 82 2.60 9.81 -1.52
N THR A 83 3.06 9.90 -2.77
CA THR A 83 2.20 10.12 -3.93
C THR A 83 1.19 8.98 -4.12
N ARG A 84 1.60 7.72 -3.91
CA ARG A 84 0.68 6.56 -3.98
C ARG A 84 -0.39 6.61 -2.89
N LYS A 85 -0.04 7.01 -1.66
CA LYS A 85 -1.01 7.20 -0.57
C LYS A 85 -2.03 8.31 -0.92
N GLN A 86 -1.57 9.42 -1.46
CA GLN A 86 -2.44 10.51 -1.94
C GLN A 86 -3.38 10.06 -3.07
N LEU A 87 -2.86 9.29 -4.03
CA LEU A 87 -3.66 8.70 -5.10
C LEU A 87 -4.69 7.69 -4.59
N CYS A 88 -4.38 6.95 -3.53
CA CYS A 88 -5.34 6.06 -2.89
C CYS A 88 -6.56 6.83 -2.38
N GLU A 89 -6.35 7.95 -1.67
CA GLU A 89 -7.43 8.81 -1.19
C GLU A 89 -8.28 9.36 -2.36
N LEU A 90 -7.61 9.85 -3.41
CA LEU A 90 -8.30 10.34 -4.61
C LEU A 90 -9.13 9.22 -5.28
N ARG A 91 -8.58 8.02 -5.40
CA ARG A 91 -9.27 6.85 -5.96
C ARG A 91 -10.50 6.48 -5.14
N LEU A 92 -10.40 6.49 -3.82
CA LEU A 92 -11.52 6.20 -2.92
C LEU A 92 -12.62 7.26 -3.04
N GLU A 93 -12.27 8.53 -3.13
CA GLU A 93 -13.22 9.63 -3.32
C GLU A 93 -13.92 9.55 -4.70
N MET A 94 -13.16 9.28 -5.77
CA MET A 94 -13.74 9.06 -7.09
C MET A 94 -14.68 7.85 -7.10
N GLY A 95 -14.29 6.73 -6.49
CA GLY A 95 -15.15 5.56 -6.36
C GLY A 95 -16.44 5.83 -5.60
N ARG A 96 -16.39 6.73 -4.59
CA ARG A 96 -17.58 7.20 -3.87
C ARG A 96 -18.47 8.08 -4.75
N GLN A 97 -17.88 9.07 -5.43
CA GLN A 97 -18.65 10.00 -6.27
C GLN A 97 -19.31 9.33 -7.48
N LEU A 98 -18.63 8.35 -8.08
CA LEU A 98 -19.14 7.59 -9.22
C LEU A 98 -20.03 6.40 -8.83
N GLY A 99 -20.29 6.19 -7.53
CA GLY A 99 -21.15 5.10 -7.06
C GLY A 99 -20.57 3.70 -7.30
N LEU A 100 -19.25 3.58 -7.47
CA LEU A 100 -18.59 2.29 -7.77
C LEU A 100 -18.43 1.39 -6.54
N ARG A 101 -18.73 1.91 -5.34
CA ARG A 101 -18.63 1.19 -4.08
C ARG A 101 -19.98 0.59 -3.72
N ASP A 102 -20.19 -0.65 -4.09
CA ASP A 102 -21.40 -1.40 -3.73
C ASP A 102 -21.19 -2.15 -2.39
N LYS A 103 -21.90 -1.73 -1.36
CA LYS A 103 -21.81 -2.33 -0.01
C LYS A 103 -22.32 -3.77 0.06
N ASN A 104 -23.10 -4.21 -0.94
CA ASN A 104 -23.64 -5.55 -1.00
C ASN A 104 -22.74 -6.54 -1.75
N LYS A 105 -21.62 -6.05 -2.30
CA LYS A 105 -20.62 -6.89 -2.96
C LYS A 105 -19.41 -7.09 -2.05
N PHE A 106 -18.97 -8.33 -1.96
CA PHE A 106 -17.74 -8.70 -1.28
C PHE A 106 -16.67 -8.99 -2.31
N ALA A 107 -15.68 -8.12 -2.40
CA ALA A 107 -14.55 -8.24 -3.32
C ALA A 107 -13.27 -8.47 -2.51
N CYS A 108 -12.74 -9.68 -2.62
CA CYS A 108 -11.47 -10.06 -1.98
C CYS A 108 -10.31 -9.90 -2.96
N LEU A 109 -9.15 -9.53 -2.43
CA LEU A 109 -7.88 -9.59 -3.14
C LEU A 109 -6.74 -9.92 -2.17
N TRP A 110 -5.63 -10.40 -2.71
CA TRP A 110 -4.38 -10.56 -1.98
C TRP A 110 -3.46 -9.40 -2.30
N VAL A 111 -2.83 -8.85 -1.27
CA VAL A 111 -1.65 -8.00 -1.39
C VAL A 111 -0.45 -8.86 -1.08
N ILE A 112 0.51 -8.89 -1.98
CA ILE A 112 1.72 -9.71 -1.89
C ILE A 112 2.95 -8.85 -2.26
N ASP A 113 4.13 -9.43 -2.17
CA ASP A 113 5.39 -8.80 -2.57
C ASP A 113 5.67 -7.50 -1.80
N PHE A 114 5.41 -7.54 -0.49
CA PHE A 114 5.74 -6.42 0.38
C PHE A 114 7.24 -6.17 0.42
N PRO A 115 7.68 -4.90 0.59
CA PRO A 115 9.07 -4.62 0.94
C PRO A 115 9.47 -5.38 2.20
N MET A 116 10.66 -5.94 2.21
CA MET A 116 11.21 -6.64 3.39
C MET A 116 11.58 -5.65 4.49
N PHE A 117 12.13 -4.50 4.09
CA PHE A 117 12.65 -3.48 4.99
C PHE A 117 12.14 -2.09 4.62
N GLU A 118 12.09 -1.22 5.62
CA GLU A 118 11.92 0.22 5.46
C GLU A 118 13.05 0.96 6.17
N TYR A 119 13.51 2.06 5.60
CA TYR A 119 14.55 2.87 6.24
C TYR A 119 13.93 3.86 7.22
N SER A 120 14.37 3.81 8.47
CA SER A 120 13.99 4.77 9.49
C SER A 120 14.99 5.92 9.52
N GLU A 121 14.57 7.10 9.10
CA GLU A 121 15.36 8.34 9.21
C GLU A 121 15.69 8.67 10.68
N GLU A 122 14.77 8.39 11.60
CA GLU A 122 14.91 8.64 13.02
C GLU A 122 15.98 7.76 13.66
N GLU A 123 15.99 6.45 13.31
CA GLU A 123 16.97 5.51 13.85
C GLU A 123 18.23 5.36 12.99
N GLY A 124 18.24 5.93 11.79
CA GLY A 124 19.37 5.85 10.85
C GLY A 124 19.71 4.44 10.41
N ARG A 125 18.71 3.54 10.34
CA ARG A 125 18.88 2.13 10.00
C ARG A 125 17.66 1.52 9.31
N TRP A 126 17.88 0.38 8.69
CA TRP A 126 16.80 -0.43 8.15
C TRP A 126 16.00 -1.11 9.29
N MET A 127 14.69 -1.09 9.15
CA MET A 127 13.72 -1.75 10.02
C MET A 127 12.95 -2.80 9.22
N SER A 128 12.51 -3.86 9.88
CA SER A 128 11.64 -4.84 9.24
C SER A 128 10.24 -4.25 9.07
N CYS A 129 9.68 -4.32 7.85
CA CYS A 129 8.31 -3.86 7.58
C CYS A 129 7.25 -4.67 8.35
N HIS A 130 7.51 -5.95 8.59
CA HIS A 130 6.59 -6.85 9.29
C HIS A 130 7.23 -7.41 10.54
N HIS A 131 8.12 -8.39 10.36
CA HIS A 131 8.72 -9.12 11.45
C HIS A 131 10.10 -9.64 11.07
N PRO A 132 11.11 -9.63 11.97
CA PRO A 132 12.47 -10.12 11.64
C PRO A 132 12.57 -11.61 11.24
N PHE A 133 11.52 -12.37 11.49
CA PHE A 133 11.42 -13.80 11.12
C PHE A 133 10.61 -14.04 9.84
N THR A 134 10.23 -12.98 9.10
CA THR A 134 9.56 -13.09 7.81
C THR A 134 10.56 -13.54 6.76
N MET A 135 10.20 -14.57 5.97
CA MET A 135 11.03 -15.09 4.89
C MET A 135 11.14 -14.09 3.74
N PRO A 136 12.35 -13.74 3.29
CA PRO A 136 12.53 -12.99 2.05
C PRO A 136 12.17 -13.84 0.82
N HIS A 137 11.99 -13.22 -0.33
CA HIS A 137 11.93 -13.93 -1.60
C HIS A 137 13.28 -14.64 -1.86
N ASP A 138 13.23 -15.82 -2.47
CA ASP A 138 14.43 -16.64 -2.67
C ASP A 138 15.49 -15.94 -3.53
N CYS A 139 15.06 -15.12 -4.50
CA CYS A 139 15.93 -14.31 -5.34
C CYS A 139 16.59 -13.12 -4.61
N ASP A 140 16.12 -12.77 -3.43
CA ASP A 140 16.58 -11.60 -2.67
C ASP A 140 17.49 -11.99 -1.48
N VAL A 141 17.58 -13.29 -1.14
CA VAL A 141 18.38 -13.79 0.01
C VAL A 141 19.84 -13.34 -0.02
N ASP A 142 20.44 -13.24 -1.22
CA ASP A 142 21.84 -12.83 -1.35
C ASP A 142 22.00 -11.30 -1.44
N LYS A 143 20.93 -10.56 -1.52
CA LYS A 143 20.92 -9.09 -1.59
C LYS A 143 20.58 -8.42 -0.26
N LEU A 144 20.13 -9.15 0.74
CA LEU A 144 19.63 -8.62 2.02
C LEU A 144 20.54 -7.58 2.68
N GLU A 145 21.87 -7.78 2.58
CA GLU A 145 22.86 -6.87 3.17
C GLU A 145 23.34 -5.80 2.20
N SER A 146 23.39 -6.09 0.90
CA SER A 146 23.94 -5.20 -0.12
C SER A 146 22.90 -4.24 -0.73
N ASP A 147 21.65 -4.66 -0.79
CA ASP A 147 20.55 -3.90 -1.42
C ASP A 147 19.21 -4.16 -0.69
N PRO A 148 19.11 -3.80 0.60
CA PRO A 148 17.91 -4.06 1.41
C PRO A 148 16.67 -3.31 0.89
N GLU A 149 16.85 -2.18 0.22
CA GLU A 149 15.76 -1.37 -0.34
C GLU A 149 14.90 -2.13 -1.36
N HIS A 150 15.53 -3.01 -2.14
CA HIS A 150 14.85 -3.75 -3.21
C HIS A 150 14.52 -5.20 -2.85
N CYS A 151 14.67 -5.57 -1.57
CA CYS A 151 14.29 -6.90 -1.10
C CYS A 151 12.80 -6.99 -0.76
N HIS A 152 12.17 -8.10 -1.15
CA HIS A 152 10.76 -8.37 -0.91
C HIS A 152 10.56 -9.50 0.08
N ALA A 153 9.49 -9.41 0.82
CA ALA A 153 9.07 -10.38 1.82
C ALA A 153 8.03 -11.35 1.25
N LYS A 154 8.10 -12.63 1.64
CA LYS A 154 7.01 -13.59 1.45
C LYS A 154 5.92 -13.33 2.51
N ALA A 155 5.41 -12.10 2.53
CA ALA A 155 4.28 -11.66 3.33
C ALA A 155 3.06 -11.46 2.44
N TYR A 156 1.88 -11.58 3.02
CA TYR A 156 0.63 -11.49 2.30
C TYR A 156 -0.49 -11.02 3.21
N ASP A 157 -1.32 -10.13 2.69
CA ASP A 157 -2.54 -9.66 3.35
C ASP A 157 -3.76 -9.99 2.51
N MET A 158 -4.80 -10.49 3.18
CA MET A 158 -6.11 -10.65 2.57
C MET A 158 -6.92 -9.37 2.81
N VAL A 159 -7.31 -8.74 1.72
CA VAL A 159 -8.09 -7.50 1.73
C VAL A 159 -9.50 -7.77 1.23
N LEU A 160 -10.50 -7.30 1.95
CA LEU A 160 -11.90 -7.36 1.59
C LEU A 160 -12.47 -5.94 1.51
N ASN A 161 -12.98 -5.56 0.35
CA ASN A 161 -13.55 -4.23 0.09
C ASN A 161 -12.64 -3.06 0.52
N GLY A 162 -11.32 -3.22 0.38
CA GLY A 162 -10.32 -2.23 0.76
C GLY A 162 -9.88 -2.28 2.23
N TRP A 163 -10.35 -3.26 3.01
CA TRP A 163 -9.94 -3.48 4.39
C TRP A 163 -9.13 -4.77 4.50
N GLU A 164 -7.96 -4.69 5.09
CA GLU A 164 -7.21 -5.87 5.51
C GLU A 164 -8.04 -6.64 6.55
N ILE A 165 -8.38 -7.87 6.25
CA ILE A 165 -9.13 -8.77 7.15
C ILE A 165 -8.26 -9.87 7.73
N GLY A 166 -7.09 -10.06 7.20
CA GLY A 166 -6.11 -11.01 7.71
C GLY A 166 -4.77 -10.81 7.04
N GLY A 167 -3.71 -11.04 7.79
CA GLY A 167 -2.34 -10.92 7.31
C GLY A 167 -1.45 -12.02 7.84
N GLY A 168 -0.38 -12.31 7.12
CA GLY A 168 0.56 -13.34 7.47
C GLY A 168 1.83 -13.35 6.65
N SER A 169 2.67 -14.34 6.93
CA SER A 169 3.90 -14.53 6.16
C SER A 169 4.40 -15.96 6.22
N VAL A 170 5.21 -16.32 5.26
CA VAL A 170 6.13 -17.46 5.38
C VAL A 170 7.24 -17.10 6.36
N ARG A 171 7.63 -18.03 7.21
CA ARG A 171 8.64 -17.80 8.24
C ARG A 171 10.00 -18.35 7.81
N ILE A 172 11.06 -17.68 8.25
CA ILE A 172 12.42 -18.17 8.10
C ILE A 172 12.57 -19.43 8.95
N HIS A 173 13.08 -20.50 8.35
CA HIS A 173 13.38 -21.77 9.00
C HIS A 173 14.85 -22.16 8.84
N ASP A 174 15.61 -21.43 8.03
CA ASP A 174 17.04 -21.59 7.83
C ASP A 174 17.83 -20.58 8.68
N ALA A 175 18.76 -21.07 9.49
CA ALA A 175 19.56 -20.24 10.40
C ALA A 175 20.49 -19.28 9.64
N GLY A 176 20.97 -19.65 8.45
CA GLY A 176 21.83 -18.81 7.63
C GLY A 176 21.06 -17.61 7.07
N VAL A 177 19.84 -17.83 6.58
CA VAL A 177 18.94 -16.74 6.13
C VAL A 177 18.59 -15.83 7.30
N GLN A 178 18.27 -16.39 8.48
CA GLN A 178 17.97 -15.61 9.68
C GLN A 178 19.13 -14.70 10.08
N SER A 179 20.35 -15.22 10.02
CA SER A 179 21.56 -14.45 10.33
C SER A 179 21.75 -13.28 9.37
N LYS A 180 21.53 -13.46 8.05
CA LYS A 180 21.59 -12.39 7.06
C LYS A 180 20.55 -11.30 7.34
N VAL A 181 19.32 -11.67 7.70
CA VAL A 181 18.26 -10.70 8.05
C VAL A 181 18.64 -9.89 9.29
N PHE A 182 19.15 -10.52 10.34
CA PHE A 182 19.62 -9.80 11.52
C PHE A 182 20.78 -8.86 11.20
N SER A 183 21.71 -9.28 10.36
CA SER A 183 22.82 -8.44 9.89
C SER A 183 22.31 -7.20 9.16
N ALA A 184 21.37 -7.36 8.22
CA ALA A 184 20.75 -6.24 7.49
C ALA A 184 20.05 -5.24 8.43
N LEU A 185 19.43 -5.75 9.51
CA LEU A 185 18.76 -4.93 10.55
C LEU A 185 19.75 -4.35 11.59
N LYS A 186 21.05 -4.65 11.48
CA LYS A 186 22.09 -4.29 12.48
C LYS A 186 21.79 -4.83 13.88
N ILE A 187 21.14 -6.00 13.97
CA ILE A 187 20.90 -6.72 15.22
C ILE A 187 22.08 -7.66 15.45
N GLY A 188 22.91 -7.33 16.43
CA GLY A 188 24.06 -8.15 16.80
C GLY A 188 23.67 -9.49 17.48
N PRO A 189 24.61 -10.48 17.55
CA PRO A 189 24.31 -11.79 18.13
C PRO A 189 23.84 -11.72 19.60
N GLU A 190 24.41 -10.84 20.39
CA GLU A 190 24.01 -10.64 21.81
C GLU A 190 22.60 -10.08 21.93
N GLU A 191 22.27 -9.09 21.11
CA GLU A 191 20.94 -8.50 21.06
C GLU A 191 19.90 -9.51 20.56
N ALA A 192 20.22 -10.25 19.49
CA ALA A 192 19.37 -11.31 18.97
C ALA A 192 19.09 -12.38 20.04
N ARG A 193 20.11 -12.76 20.80
CA ARG A 193 19.97 -13.73 21.89
C ARG A 193 19.13 -13.20 23.04
N LEU A 194 19.33 -11.95 23.42
CA LEU A 194 18.54 -11.31 24.48
C LEU A 194 17.06 -11.21 24.12
N LYS A 195 16.74 -10.78 22.89
CA LYS A 195 15.37 -10.53 22.45
C LYS A 195 14.65 -11.82 22.01
N PHE A 196 15.36 -12.74 21.36
CA PHE A 196 14.76 -13.87 20.64
C PHE A 196 15.37 -15.22 21.00
N GLY A 197 16.22 -15.30 22.04
CA GLY A 197 16.99 -16.49 22.37
C GLY A 197 16.15 -17.75 22.47
N PHE A 198 15.01 -17.71 23.16
CA PHE A 198 14.13 -18.86 23.33
C PHE A 198 13.59 -19.39 21.98
N LEU A 199 13.26 -18.47 21.05
CA LEU A 199 12.77 -18.84 19.72
C LEU A 199 13.89 -19.40 18.85
N LEU A 200 15.07 -18.77 18.88
CA LEU A 200 16.25 -19.24 18.14
C LEU A 200 16.69 -20.61 18.62
N ASP A 201 16.66 -20.87 19.92
CA ASP A 201 16.94 -22.16 20.48
C ASP A 201 15.90 -23.21 20.06
N ALA A 202 14.62 -22.86 20.09
CA ALA A 202 13.55 -23.75 19.62
C ALA A 202 13.70 -24.13 18.14
N LEU A 203 14.06 -23.19 17.28
CA LEU A 203 14.30 -23.44 15.86
C LEU A 203 15.48 -24.40 15.59
N GLN A 204 16.43 -24.47 16.50
CA GLN A 204 17.58 -25.43 16.39
C GLN A 204 17.16 -26.90 16.50
N TYR A 205 16.00 -27.18 17.11
CA TYR A 205 15.47 -28.55 17.17
C TYR A 205 14.84 -29.01 15.85
N GLY A 206 14.86 -28.16 14.83
CA GLY A 206 14.32 -28.41 13.50
C GLY A 206 12.99 -27.73 13.28
N ALA A 207 12.98 -26.74 12.41
CA ALA A 207 11.76 -26.10 11.97
C ALA A 207 11.47 -26.47 10.52
N PRO A 208 10.31 -27.07 10.20
CA PRO A 208 9.93 -27.27 8.81
C PRO A 208 9.63 -25.91 8.16
N PRO A 209 9.60 -25.81 6.82
CA PRO A 209 8.99 -24.69 6.16
C PRO A 209 7.58 -24.45 6.70
N HIS A 210 7.30 -23.28 7.19
CA HIS A 210 6.03 -22.94 7.81
C HIS A 210 5.62 -21.49 7.52
N GLY A 211 4.36 -21.24 7.65
CA GLY A 211 3.76 -19.91 7.53
C GLY A 211 2.39 -19.92 8.17
N GLY A 212 1.73 -18.81 8.17
CA GLY A 212 0.39 -18.69 8.73
C GLY A 212 -0.25 -17.38 8.39
N ILE A 213 -1.54 -17.29 8.69
CA ILE A 213 -2.35 -16.09 8.56
C ILE A 213 -3.18 -15.90 9.81
N ALA A 214 -3.29 -14.67 10.28
CA ALA A 214 -4.18 -14.28 11.37
C ALA A 214 -5.30 -13.41 10.81
N PHE A 215 -6.55 -13.75 11.13
CA PHE A 215 -7.71 -12.98 10.73
C PHE A 215 -8.21 -12.09 11.86
N GLY A 216 -8.54 -10.83 11.51
CA GLY A 216 -9.17 -9.88 12.42
C GLY A 216 -10.66 -10.19 12.57
N LEU A 217 -11.04 -10.99 13.58
CA LEU A 217 -12.42 -11.41 13.79
C LEU A 217 -13.38 -10.22 13.89
N ASP A 218 -13.02 -9.19 14.64
CA ASP A 218 -13.86 -8.00 14.81
C ASP A 218 -14.11 -7.27 13.49
N ARG A 219 -13.09 -7.19 12.60
CA ARG A 219 -13.25 -6.62 11.26
C ARG A 219 -14.22 -7.44 10.42
N ILE A 220 -14.08 -8.75 10.43
CA ILE A 220 -14.96 -9.66 9.68
C ILE A 220 -16.40 -9.51 10.16
N VAL A 221 -16.63 -9.53 11.45
CA VAL A 221 -17.98 -9.37 12.05
C VAL A 221 -18.55 -7.99 11.69
N THR A 222 -17.77 -6.93 11.79
CA THR A 222 -18.18 -5.58 11.42
C THR A 222 -18.63 -5.51 9.96
N MET A 223 -17.90 -6.14 9.06
CA MET A 223 -18.25 -6.18 7.64
C MET A 223 -19.50 -7.01 7.37
N MET A 224 -19.67 -8.15 8.07
CA MET A 224 -20.84 -9.00 7.93
C MET A 224 -22.13 -8.32 8.45
N THR A 225 -22.03 -7.55 9.51
CA THR A 225 -23.17 -6.83 10.12
C THR A 225 -23.46 -5.48 9.45
N GLY A 226 -22.57 -5.00 8.59
CA GLY A 226 -22.67 -3.66 7.99
C GLY A 226 -22.57 -2.53 9.01
N ALA A 227 -22.08 -2.81 10.21
CA ALA A 227 -21.92 -1.81 11.26
C ALA A 227 -20.84 -0.78 10.84
N PRO A 228 -21.01 0.51 11.17
CA PRO A 228 -19.95 1.48 10.96
C PRO A 228 -18.76 1.13 11.85
N VAL A 229 -17.54 1.06 11.27
CA VAL A 229 -16.33 0.79 12.04
C VAL A 229 -16.08 1.95 13.00
N SER A 230 -16.26 1.69 14.29
CA SER A 230 -15.87 2.63 15.33
C SER A 230 -14.46 2.31 15.80
N TYR A 231 -13.48 3.10 15.38
CA TYR A 231 -12.08 2.96 15.81
C TYR A 231 -11.89 3.09 17.32
N THR A 232 -12.83 3.72 18.02
CA THR A 232 -12.77 3.91 19.46
C THR A 232 -12.98 2.61 20.25
N HIS A 233 -13.69 1.65 19.71
CA HIS A 233 -13.92 0.35 20.37
C HIS A 233 -12.76 -0.64 20.16
N LEU A 234 -12.04 -0.57 19.03
CA LEU A 234 -10.91 -1.45 18.75
C LEU A 234 -9.65 -1.09 19.57
N ARG A 235 -9.46 0.19 19.90
CA ARG A 235 -8.33 0.63 20.75
C ARG A 235 -8.44 0.19 22.22
N ALA A 236 -9.62 -0.03 22.72
CA ALA A 236 -9.82 -0.45 24.11
C ALA A 236 -9.35 -1.90 24.38
N HIS A 237 -9.32 -2.76 23.37
CA HIS A 237 -8.85 -4.14 23.49
C HIS A 237 -7.33 -4.29 23.30
N GLU A 238 -6.68 -3.40 22.55
CA GLU A 238 -5.21 -3.46 22.34
C GLU A 238 -4.43 -3.01 23.58
N THR A 239 -4.99 -2.11 24.39
CA THR A 239 -4.31 -1.59 25.59
C THR A 239 -4.35 -2.53 26.79
N GLY A 240 -5.18 -3.56 26.79
CA GLY A 240 -5.28 -4.54 27.88
C GLY A 240 -4.30 -5.71 27.80
N ALA A 241 -3.62 -5.89 26.68
CA ALA A 241 -2.74 -7.05 26.44
C ALA A 241 -1.25 -6.79 26.70
N TYR A 242 -0.87 -5.56 27.04
CA TYR A 242 0.54 -5.15 27.22
C TYR A 242 0.82 -4.40 28.53
N LEU A 243 0.01 -4.63 29.57
CA LEU A 243 0.31 -4.20 30.94
C LEU A 243 0.67 -5.39 31.82
#